data_8f5eb619018948d6f2f97b5c466d0c67
#
_entry.id   8f5eb619018948d6f2f97b5c466d0c67
#
_cell.length_a   1.000
_cell.length_b   1.000
_cell.length_c   1.000
_cell.angle_alpha   90.00
_cell.angle_beta   90.00
_cell.angle_gamma   90.00
#
_symmetry.space_group_name_H-M   'P 1'
#
loop_
_entity.id
_entity.type
_entity.pdbx_description
1 polymer ?
#
loop_
_entity_poly.entity_id
_entity_poly.type
_entity_poly.pdbx_seq_one_letter_code
_entity_poly.pdbx_strand_id
1 'polypeptide(L)'
;MISDMPRCRIVGSAADRSRLREPGSGHPSPRPSRRQFAGLASALILWPLTTSQAAIAKTPGEIEIGQTLGPATLQGLNGPSRALSDFRGQPLIINVWASWCGPCREEMASLERLAWQERSVRFNIIGISTDDYPDKAKQLLKASNATISHFIDRQLQLENMLGASRLPLTVLVDADGRVVDKLYGAKQWDSREAMALITNAFRSRAPSRK
;
A
#
# COMPACT_ATOMS: atom_id res chain seq x y z
N MET A 1 26.19 38.23 28.28
CA MET A 1 26.54 37.32 29.38
C MET A 1 26.51 35.91 28.81
N ILE A 2 27.70 35.39 28.62
CA ILE A 2 28.02 34.09 28.05
C ILE A 2 28.25 33.16 29.22
N SER A 3 27.59 32.02 29.32
CA SER A 3 27.92 30.91 30.23
C SER A 3 26.91 29.77 29.90
N ASP A 4 27.19 28.53 29.82
CA ASP A 4 28.27 27.61 29.83
C ASP A 4 27.68 26.27 29.39
N MET A 5 28.25 25.66 28.38
CA MET A 5 27.92 24.27 28.01
C MET A 5 28.86 23.33 28.75
N PRO A 6 28.43 22.27 29.39
CA PRO A 6 29.32 21.19 29.82
C PRO A 6 29.56 20.19 28.70
N ARG A 7 30.83 20.02 28.34
CA ARG A 7 31.35 18.95 27.47
C ARG A 7 31.28 17.61 28.21
N CYS A 8 30.57 16.65 27.63
CA CYS A 8 30.66 15.27 28.08
C CYS A 8 31.85 14.57 27.43
N ARG A 9 32.74 14.07 28.30
CA ARG A 9 34.02 13.46 28.01
C ARG A 9 33.82 11.99 27.61
N ILE A 10 34.36 11.61 26.46
CA ILE A 10 34.46 10.22 26.01
C ILE A 10 35.60 9.57 26.79
N VAL A 11 35.31 8.53 27.57
CA VAL A 11 36.31 7.66 28.17
C VAL A 11 36.35 6.38 27.34
N GLY A 12 37.47 6.23 26.64
CA GLY A 12 37.80 4.96 25.98
C GLY A 12 38.29 3.96 27.04
N SER A 13 37.92 2.72 26.88
CA SER A 13 38.56 1.59 27.55
C SER A 13 38.97 0.58 26.49
N ALA A 14 40.28 0.41 26.44
CA ALA A 14 40.95 -0.56 25.57
C ALA A 14 41.14 -1.88 26.31
N ALA A 15 41.13 -2.94 25.50
CA ALA A 15 41.87 -4.17 25.62
C ALA A 15 41.52 -5.15 26.77
N ASP A 16 41.14 -6.33 26.42
CA ASP A 16 41.94 -7.49 26.80
C ASP A 16 41.81 -8.63 25.76
N ARG A 17 42.96 -8.96 25.15
CA ARG A 17 43.16 -10.16 24.35
C ARG A 17 43.97 -11.13 25.21
N SER A 18 43.34 -12.11 25.80
CA SER A 18 44.03 -13.29 26.31
C SER A 18 43.38 -14.57 25.81
N ARG A 19 44.01 -15.10 24.86
CA ARG A 19 44.37 -16.51 24.59
C ARG A 19 43.72 -17.53 25.51
N LEU A 20 42.90 -18.41 24.93
CA LEU A 20 42.82 -19.78 25.38
C LEU A 20 43.00 -20.71 24.17
N ARG A 21 44.15 -21.37 24.17
CA ARG A 21 44.47 -22.52 23.31
C ARG A 21 43.73 -23.74 23.88
N GLU A 22 42.97 -24.43 23.06
CA GLU A 22 42.49 -25.75 23.35
C GLU A 22 43.34 -26.79 22.65
N PRO A 23 43.73 -27.92 23.33
CA PRO A 23 44.58 -28.97 22.74
C PRO A 23 43.73 -29.92 21.92
N GLY A 24 44.32 -30.36 20.81
CA GLY A 24 43.77 -31.30 19.87
C GLY A 24 43.54 -32.69 20.49
N SER A 25 42.42 -33.29 20.18
CA SER A 25 42.19 -34.72 20.27
C SER A 25 41.93 -35.28 18.85
N GLY A 26 42.97 -35.92 18.33
CA GLY A 26 42.90 -36.64 17.10
C GLY A 26 42.00 -37.85 17.23
N HIS A 27 41.02 -37.96 16.36
CA HIS A 27 40.32 -39.22 16.11
C HIS A 27 40.69 -39.69 14.72
N PRO A 28 41.15 -40.95 14.56
CA PRO A 28 41.44 -41.49 13.26
C PRO A 28 40.14 -41.86 12.52
N SER A 29 39.98 -41.31 11.34
CA SER A 29 38.90 -41.65 10.42
C SER A 29 39.07 -43.09 9.87
N PRO A 30 38.03 -43.92 9.86
CA PRO A 30 38.06 -45.21 9.20
C PRO A 30 38.02 -45.02 7.68
N ARG A 31 38.95 -45.67 6.97
CA ARG A 31 38.98 -45.78 5.51
C ARG A 31 37.82 -46.63 5.04
N PRO A 32 36.94 -46.19 4.10
CA PRO A 32 35.94 -47.03 3.51
C PRO A 32 36.60 -48.01 2.50
N SER A 33 36.36 -49.27 2.70
CA SER A 33 36.74 -50.36 1.79
C SER A 33 35.98 -50.25 0.46
N ARG A 34 36.71 -50.40 -0.65
CA ARG A 34 36.14 -50.58 -1.99
C ARG A 34 35.24 -51.82 -1.98
N ARG A 35 33.94 -51.62 -2.00
CA ARG A 35 33.00 -52.64 -2.45
C ARG A 35 32.23 -52.06 -3.64
N GLN A 36 32.40 -52.80 -4.74
CA GLN A 36 31.72 -52.61 -5.99
C GLN A 36 30.20 -52.59 -5.76
N PHE A 37 29.55 -51.54 -6.10
CA PHE A 37 28.09 -51.52 -6.28
C PHE A 37 27.79 -51.43 -7.76
N ALA A 38 27.26 -52.54 -8.24
CA ALA A 38 26.66 -52.69 -9.54
C ALA A 38 25.52 -51.69 -9.75
N GLY A 39 25.37 -51.27 -10.99
CA GLY A 39 24.46 -50.21 -11.44
C GLY A 39 23.01 -50.33 -10.95
N LEU A 40 22.51 -49.23 -10.50
CA LEU A 40 21.10 -48.96 -10.47
C LEU A 40 20.86 -47.71 -11.31
N ALA A 41 20.14 -47.91 -12.41
CA ALA A 41 19.70 -46.87 -13.30
C ALA A 41 18.82 -45.91 -12.51
N SER A 42 19.32 -44.68 -12.28
CA SER A 42 18.52 -43.61 -11.67
C SER A 42 17.52 -43.10 -12.69
N ALA A 43 16.28 -43.57 -12.57
CA ALA A 43 15.14 -42.93 -13.23
C ALA A 43 14.98 -41.52 -12.64
N LEU A 44 15.35 -40.50 -13.41
CA LEU A 44 15.03 -39.09 -13.12
C LEU A 44 13.53 -38.92 -13.24
N ILE A 45 12.84 -39.03 -12.11
CA ILE A 45 11.42 -38.59 -12.00
C ILE A 45 11.43 -37.08 -12.08
N LEU A 46 11.14 -36.53 -13.25
CA LEU A 46 10.83 -35.13 -13.47
C LEU A 46 9.49 -34.84 -12.75
N TRP A 47 9.56 -34.43 -11.50
CA TRP A 47 8.41 -33.93 -10.78
C TRP A 47 8.07 -32.55 -11.39
N PRO A 48 6.86 -32.34 -11.94
CA PRO A 48 6.49 -31.05 -12.41
C PRO A 48 6.43 -30.10 -11.20
N LEU A 49 7.30 -29.08 -11.19
CA LEU A 49 7.20 -27.96 -10.28
C LEU A 49 5.93 -27.17 -10.68
N THR A 50 4.78 -27.61 -10.17
CA THR A 50 3.56 -26.80 -10.22
C THR A 50 3.79 -25.62 -9.28
N THR A 51 4.20 -24.49 -9.84
CA THR A 51 4.16 -23.20 -9.15
C THR A 51 2.69 -22.88 -8.86
N SER A 52 2.24 -23.24 -7.67
CA SER A 52 0.94 -22.78 -7.17
C SER A 52 1.04 -21.27 -6.99
N GLN A 53 0.55 -20.52 -7.97
CA GLN A 53 0.28 -19.10 -7.78
C GLN A 53 -0.82 -19.03 -6.73
N ALA A 54 -0.44 -18.62 -5.52
CA ALA A 54 -1.40 -18.30 -4.48
C ALA A 54 -2.29 -17.16 -5.01
N ALA A 55 -3.49 -17.50 -5.46
CA ALA A 55 -4.51 -16.52 -5.78
C ALA A 55 -4.77 -15.71 -4.51
N ILE A 56 -4.57 -14.40 -4.59
CA ILE A 56 -4.94 -13.48 -3.49
C ILE A 56 -6.43 -13.67 -3.29
N ALA A 57 -6.82 -14.20 -2.12
CA ALA A 57 -8.22 -14.42 -1.79
C ALA A 57 -8.93 -13.07 -1.79
N LYS A 58 -9.97 -12.93 -2.62
CA LYS A 58 -10.80 -11.73 -2.67
C LYS A 58 -11.64 -11.62 -1.40
N THR A 59 -11.84 -10.40 -0.92
CA THR A 59 -12.73 -10.13 0.20
C THR A 59 -14.18 -10.44 -0.23
N PRO A 60 -14.96 -11.20 0.55
CA PRO A 60 -16.35 -11.43 0.22
C PRO A 60 -17.12 -10.12 0.06
N GLY A 61 -17.82 -9.92 -1.06
CA GLY A 61 -18.52 -8.67 -1.36
C GLY A 61 -17.64 -7.57 -1.99
N GLU A 62 -16.39 -7.86 -2.28
CA GLU A 62 -15.51 -6.92 -2.98
C GLU A 62 -16.02 -6.66 -4.39
N ILE A 63 -16.15 -5.37 -4.73
CA ILE A 63 -16.54 -4.92 -6.07
C ILE A 63 -15.42 -5.16 -7.08
N GLU A 64 -15.77 -5.63 -8.26
CA GLU A 64 -14.83 -5.85 -9.35
C GLU A 64 -14.72 -4.65 -10.30
N ILE A 65 -13.61 -4.59 -11.03
CA ILE A 65 -13.46 -3.64 -12.14
C ILE A 65 -14.57 -3.87 -13.15
N GLY A 66 -15.25 -2.80 -13.53
CA GLY A 66 -16.42 -2.83 -14.41
C GLY A 66 -17.75 -2.80 -13.71
N GLN A 67 -17.83 -3.08 -12.42
CA GLN A 67 -19.05 -2.99 -11.64
C GLN A 67 -19.27 -1.57 -11.08
N THR A 68 -20.54 -1.23 -10.84
CA THR A 68 -20.94 0.07 -10.28
C THR A 68 -20.94 0.01 -8.75
N LEU A 69 -20.32 1.01 -8.11
CA LEU A 69 -20.33 1.17 -6.66
C LEU A 69 -21.74 1.26 -6.11
N GLY A 70 -22.02 0.44 -5.10
CA GLY A 70 -23.28 0.48 -4.34
C GLY A 70 -23.46 1.79 -3.56
N PRO A 71 -24.66 2.05 -3.04
CA PRO A 71 -24.91 3.21 -2.19
C PRO A 71 -24.11 3.10 -0.89
N ALA A 72 -23.50 4.22 -0.48
CA ALA A 72 -22.80 4.32 0.79
C ALA A 72 -22.90 5.76 1.32
N THR A 73 -22.96 5.89 2.64
CA THR A 73 -22.84 7.19 3.32
C THR A 73 -21.42 7.38 3.81
N LEU A 74 -20.79 8.44 3.36
CA LEU A 74 -19.44 8.84 3.73
C LEU A 74 -19.50 9.76 4.94
N GLN A 75 -18.94 9.33 6.06
CA GLN A 75 -18.91 10.10 7.30
C GLN A 75 -17.73 11.09 7.27
N GLY A 76 -18.00 12.41 7.30
CA GLY A 76 -16.97 13.44 7.12
C GLY A 76 -15.92 13.50 8.23
N LEU A 77 -14.64 13.66 7.87
CA LEU A 77 -13.52 13.91 8.79
C LEU A 77 -13.13 15.40 8.85
N ASN A 78 -12.95 16.03 7.69
CA ASN A 78 -12.56 17.43 7.55
C ASN A 78 -13.63 18.27 6.83
N GLY A 79 -14.84 17.73 6.68
CA GLY A 79 -15.98 18.37 6.05
C GLY A 79 -17.29 17.65 6.41
N PRO A 80 -18.42 18.02 5.79
CA PRO A 80 -19.71 17.38 6.03
C PRO A 80 -19.74 15.93 5.52
N SER A 81 -20.62 15.13 6.11
CA SER A 81 -20.94 13.80 5.57
C SER A 81 -21.66 13.94 4.23
N ARG A 82 -21.44 12.97 3.32
CA ARG A 82 -22.00 12.97 1.96
C ARG A 82 -22.42 11.56 1.55
N ALA A 83 -23.34 11.45 0.62
CA ALA A 83 -23.58 10.19 -0.06
C ALA A 83 -22.50 9.96 -1.14
N LEU A 84 -22.09 8.71 -1.35
CA LEU A 84 -21.17 8.36 -2.43
C LEU A 84 -21.76 8.74 -3.81
N SER A 85 -23.09 8.71 -3.94
CA SER A 85 -23.81 9.14 -5.13
C SER A 85 -23.64 10.62 -5.48
N ASP A 86 -23.29 11.48 -4.51
CA ASP A 86 -23.09 12.93 -4.74
C ASP A 86 -21.87 13.22 -5.62
N PHE A 87 -21.01 12.24 -5.82
CA PHE A 87 -19.83 12.34 -6.69
C PHE A 87 -20.08 11.84 -8.11
N ARG A 88 -21.29 11.38 -8.43
CA ARG A 88 -21.64 10.99 -9.81
C ARG A 88 -21.69 12.19 -10.75
N GLY A 89 -21.59 11.92 -12.04
CA GLY A 89 -21.53 12.96 -13.09
C GLY A 89 -20.11 13.45 -13.40
N GLN A 90 -19.15 13.09 -12.56
CA GLN A 90 -17.71 13.32 -12.79
C GLN A 90 -16.91 12.11 -12.37
N PRO A 91 -15.78 11.80 -13.04
CA PRO A 91 -14.87 10.78 -12.58
C PRO A 91 -14.40 11.03 -11.15
N LEU A 92 -14.18 9.97 -10.39
CA LEU A 92 -13.82 10.04 -8.98
C LEU A 92 -12.59 9.19 -8.69
N ILE A 93 -11.64 9.75 -7.95
CA ILE A 93 -10.50 9.05 -7.39
C ILE A 93 -10.77 8.87 -5.90
N ILE A 94 -10.81 7.61 -5.46
CA ILE A 94 -11.00 7.25 -4.04
C ILE A 94 -9.67 6.71 -3.52
N ASN A 95 -9.06 7.40 -2.57
CA ASN A 95 -7.85 6.95 -1.90
C ASN A 95 -8.20 6.40 -0.51
N VAL A 96 -7.96 5.10 -0.29
CA VAL A 96 -8.17 4.44 1.00
C VAL A 96 -6.85 4.40 1.76
N TRP A 97 -6.87 4.91 2.99
CA TRP A 97 -5.68 5.15 3.78
C TRP A 97 -5.93 4.98 5.29
N ALA A 98 -4.87 4.99 6.09
CA ALA A 98 -4.95 5.07 7.55
C ALA A 98 -3.81 5.92 8.11
N SER A 99 -4.00 6.51 9.29
CA SER A 99 -2.99 7.39 9.92
C SER A 99 -1.71 6.66 10.32
N TRP A 100 -1.79 5.37 10.61
CA TRP A 100 -0.66 4.50 10.94
C TRP A 100 0.08 3.96 9.70
N CYS A 101 -0.48 4.13 8.50
CA CYS A 101 0.10 3.64 7.25
C CYS A 101 1.19 4.62 6.76
N GLY A 102 2.45 4.25 6.87
CA GLY A 102 3.60 5.05 6.42
C GLY A 102 3.52 5.46 4.96
N PRO A 103 3.41 4.50 4.01
CA PRO A 103 3.28 4.80 2.59
C PRO A 103 2.09 5.68 2.23
N CYS A 104 0.96 5.58 2.96
CA CYS A 104 -0.20 6.44 2.75
C CYS A 104 0.14 7.92 3.03
N ARG A 105 0.90 8.17 4.11
CA ARG A 105 1.32 9.54 4.47
C ARG A 105 2.25 10.15 3.43
N GLU A 106 3.12 9.32 2.83
CA GLU A 106 4.05 9.75 1.79
C GLU A 106 3.33 10.22 0.52
N GLU A 107 2.24 9.54 0.13
CA GLU A 107 1.51 9.90 -1.09
C GLU A 107 0.51 11.05 -0.92
N MET A 108 0.05 11.34 0.31
CA MET A 108 -0.98 12.37 0.58
C MET A 108 -0.63 13.73 -0.03
N ALA A 109 0.62 14.18 0.14
CA ALA A 109 1.04 15.47 -0.41
C ALA A 109 0.97 15.51 -1.95
N SER A 110 1.21 14.40 -2.63
CA SER A 110 1.09 14.32 -4.09
C SER A 110 -0.36 14.30 -4.57
N LEU A 111 -1.28 13.69 -3.80
CA LEU A 111 -2.72 13.75 -4.06
C LEU A 111 -3.25 15.19 -3.90
N GLU A 112 -2.82 15.89 -2.86
CA GLU A 112 -3.16 17.30 -2.68
C GLU A 112 -2.68 18.16 -3.86
N ARG A 113 -1.41 18.00 -4.29
CA ARG A 113 -0.89 18.73 -5.46
C ARG A 113 -1.64 18.38 -6.73
N LEU A 114 -1.98 17.10 -6.95
CA LEU A 114 -2.81 16.68 -8.06
C LEU A 114 -4.15 17.40 -8.06
N ALA A 115 -4.83 17.47 -6.92
CA ALA A 115 -6.12 18.17 -6.80
C ALA A 115 -6.04 19.66 -7.16
N TRP A 116 -4.89 20.30 -6.90
CA TRP A 116 -4.68 21.70 -7.22
C TRP A 116 -4.22 21.94 -8.66
N GLN A 117 -3.43 21.03 -9.24
CA GLN A 117 -2.90 21.16 -10.59
C GLN A 117 -3.95 20.95 -11.68
N GLU A 118 -4.88 20.03 -11.44
CA GLU A 118 -5.78 19.53 -12.47
C GLU A 118 -7.18 20.19 -12.44
N ARG A 119 -7.22 21.51 -12.31
CA ARG A 119 -8.48 22.25 -12.50
C ARG A 119 -9.09 22.07 -13.91
N SER A 120 -8.30 21.62 -14.89
CA SER A 120 -8.72 21.35 -16.26
C SER A 120 -9.24 19.93 -16.48
N VAL A 121 -8.79 18.95 -15.69
CA VAL A 121 -9.32 17.59 -15.72
C VAL A 121 -10.39 17.47 -14.65
N ARG A 122 -11.65 17.37 -15.11
CA ARG A 122 -12.81 17.34 -14.22
C ARG A 122 -12.95 15.98 -13.56
N PHE A 123 -12.25 15.76 -12.49
CA PHE A 123 -12.48 14.63 -11.58
C PHE A 123 -12.47 15.10 -10.11
N ASN A 124 -13.16 14.36 -9.28
CA ASN A 124 -13.12 14.54 -7.83
C ASN A 124 -12.03 13.65 -7.23
N ILE A 125 -11.42 14.09 -6.12
CA ILE A 125 -10.54 13.26 -5.30
C ILE A 125 -11.11 13.26 -3.89
N ILE A 126 -11.24 12.06 -3.30
CA ILE A 126 -11.63 11.89 -1.90
C ILE A 126 -10.70 10.90 -1.21
N GLY A 127 -10.51 11.09 0.09
CA GLY A 127 -9.82 10.13 0.95
C GLY A 127 -10.81 9.40 1.85
N ILE A 128 -10.60 8.11 2.07
CA ILE A 128 -11.36 7.29 3.02
C ILE A 128 -10.37 6.71 4.03
N SER A 129 -10.48 7.14 5.28
CA SER A 129 -9.69 6.61 6.39
C SER A 129 -10.35 5.36 6.97
N THR A 130 -9.56 4.32 7.20
CA THR A 130 -9.96 3.09 7.88
C THR A 130 -9.46 3.06 9.33
N ASP A 131 -9.17 4.23 9.90
CA ASP A 131 -8.75 4.35 11.31
C ASP A 131 -9.91 4.01 12.25
N ASP A 132 -9.64 3.23 13.29
CA ASP A 132 -10.60 2.98 14.38
C ASP A 132 -10.91 4.27 15.17
N TYR A 133 -9.92 5.17 15.26
CA TYR A 133 -9.98 6.40 16.02
C TYR A 133 -9.96 7.64 15.10
N PRO A 134 -11.11 8.31 14.91
CA PRO A 134 -11.21 9.49 14.04
C PRO A 134 -10.22 10.61 14.38
N ASP A 135 -9.86 10.75 15.65
CA ASP A 135 -8.95 11.81 16.10
C ASP A 135 -7.53 11.65 15.57
N LYS A 136 -7.05 10.41 15.38
CA LYS A 136 -5.76 10.14 14.75
C LYS A 136 -5.75 10.56 13.28
N ALA A 137 -6.82 10.20 12.56
CA ALA A 137 -7.01 10.63 11.18
C ALA A 137 -7.08 12.16 11.08
N LYS A 138 -7.90 12.83 11.89
CA LYS A 138 -8.03 14.29 11.92
C LYS A 138 -6.71 14.99 12.24
N GLN A 139 -5.95 14.46 13.19
CA GLN A 139 -4.64 15.00 13.55
C GLN A 139 -3.67 14.96 12.36
N LEU A 140 -3.64 13.85 11.63
CA LEU A 140 -2.82 13.73 10.43
C LEU A 140 -3.26 14.71 9.34
N LEU A 141 -4.57 14.78 9.04
CA LEU A 141 -5.11 15.71 8.04
C LEU A 141 -4.76 17.17 8.36
N LYS A 142 -4.86 17.56 9.63
CA LYS A 142 -4.46 18.88 10.08
C LYS A 142 -2.96 19.12 9.91
N ALA A 143 -2.13 18.16 10.27
CA ALA A 143 -0.67 18.26 10.16
C ALA A 143 -0.19 18.32 8.70
N SER A 144 -0.91 17.67 7.77
CA SER A 144 -0.61 17.68 6.33
C SER A 144 -1.28 18.83 5.57
N ASN A 145 -2.05 19.70 6.24
CA ASN A 145 -2.86 20.75 5.61
C ASN A 145 -3.77 20.21 4.50
N ALA A 146 -4.40 19.07 4.74
CA ALA A 146 -5.25 18.41 3.75
C ALA A 146 -6.44 19.26 3.35
N THR A 147 -6.65 19.47 2.06
CA THR A 147 -7.72 20.31 1.48
C THR A 147 -8.75 19.49 0.70
N ILE A 148 -8.41 18.31 0.21
CA ILE A 148 -9.38 17.38 -0.36
C ILE A 148 -10.33 16.85 0.72
N SER A 149 -11.52 16.41 0.32
CA SER A 149 -12.51 15.87 1.28
C SER A 149 -12.08 14.49 1.76
N HIS A 150 -11.98 14.33 3.08
CA HIS A 150 -11.70 13.05 3.71
C HIS A 150 -12.88 12.59 4.56
N PHE A 151 -13.11 11.27 4.51
CA PHE A 151 -14.18 10.58 5.22
C PHE A 151 -13.60 9.45 6.08
N ILE A 152 -14.39 8.94 7.02
CA ILE A 152 -13.98 7.81 7.86
C ILE A 152 -14.93 6.62 7.66
N ASP A 153 -14.34 5.43 7.56
CA ASP A 153 -15.04 4.14 7.43
C ASP A 153 -14.81 3.27 8.66
N ARG A 154 -15.40 3.68 9.80
CA ARG A 154 -15.25 2.98 11.08
C ARG A 154 -15.80 1.56 11.08
N GLN A 155 -16.73 1.25 10.18
CA GLN A 155 -17.35 -0.06 10.07
C GLN A 155 -16.71 -0.92 8.98
N LEU A 156 -15.66 -0.44 8.34
CA LEU A 156 -14.91 -1.10 7.27
C LEU A 156 -15.80 -1.54 6.09
N GLN A 157 -16.94 -0.87 5.90
CA GLN A 157 -17.88 -1.18 4.81
C GLN A 157 -17.28 -0.84 3.45
N LEU A 158 -16.67 0.36 3.35
CA LEU A 158 -16.02 0.80 2.13
C LEU A 158 -14.69 0.08 1.90
N GLU A 159 -13.92 -0.16 2.96
CA GLU A 159 -12.71 -0.97 2.91
C GLU A 159 -12.98 -2.34 2.30
N ASN A 160 -13.99 -3.05 2.83
CA ASN A 160 -14.39 -4.37 2.34
C ASN A 160 -14.97 -4.29 0.92
N MET A 161 -15.88 -3.35 0.65
CA MET A 161 -16.47 -3.17 -0.69
C MET A 161 -15.42 -2.84 -1.75
N LEU A 162 -14.44 -2.01 -1.42
CA LEU A 162 -13.37 -1.63 -2.35
C LEU A 162 -12.25 -2.66 -2.43
N GLY A 163 -12.17 -3.61 -1.50
CA GLY A 163 -11.13 -4.62 -1.43
C GLY A 163 -9.80 -4.07 -0.90
N ALA A 164 -9.85 -3.11 0.04
CA ALA A 164 -8.65 -2.45 0.55
C ALA A 164 -7.89 -3.30 1.59
N SER A 165 -7.63 -4.57 1.26
CA SER A 165 -6.87 -5.50 2.12
C SER A 165 -5.40 -5.08 2.33
N ARG A 166 -4.91 -4.14 1.53
CA ARG A 166 -3.59 -3.53 1.64
C ARG A 166 -3.69 -2.03 1.37
N LEU A 167 -3.02 -1.22 2.20
CA LEU A 167 -3.01 0.22 2.07
C LEU A 167 -1.65 0.76 1.56
N PRO A 168 -1.68 1.86 0.84
CA PRO A 168 -2.85 2.54 0.30
C PRO A 168 -3.47 1.80 -0.88
N LEU A 169 -4.78 1.97 -1.06
CA LEU A 169 -5.50 1.57 -2.27
C LEU A 169 -6.10 2.81 -2.91
N THR A 170 -5.84 3.01 -4.21
CA THR A 170 -6.54 4.05 -4.98
C THR A 170 -7.44 3.40 -6.01
N VAL A 171 -8.73 3.76 -5.97
CA VAL A 171 -9.76 3.26 -6.88
C VAL A 171 -10.16 4.39 -7.82
N LEU A 172 -10.09 4.11 -9.12
CA LEU A 172 -10.57 5.01 -10.16
C LEU A 172 -12.00 4.63 -10.53
N VAL A 173 -12.89 5.61 -10.55
CA VAL A 173 -14.33 5.44 -10.77
C VAL A 173 -14.77 6.40 -11.86
N ASP A 174 -15.52 5.93 -12.86
CA ASP A 174 -16.06 6.79 -13.92
C ASP A 174 -17.24 7.64 -13.44
N ALA A 175 -17.72 8.53 -14.32
CA ALA A 175 -18.82 9.45 -14.00
C ALA A 175 -20.15 8.75 -13.66
N ASP A 176 -20.32 7.49 -14.12
CA ASP A 176 -21.50 6.67 -13.82
C ASP A 176 -21.37 5.89 -12.51
N GLY A 177 -20.22 6.04 -11.81
CA GLY A 177 -19.93 5.35 -10.56
C GLY A 177 -19.41 3.93 -10.74
N ARG A 178 -18.90 3.57 -11.93
CA ARG A 178 -18.32 2.26 -12.25
C ARG A 178 -16.84 2.25 -11.94
N VAL A 179 -16.36 1.22 -11.28
CA VAL A 179 -14.92 1.03 -11.01
C VAL A 179 -14.20 0.77 -12.33
N VAL A 180 -13.22 1.59 -12.67
CA VAL A 180 -12.40 1.46 -13.87
C VAL A 180 -11.03 0.87 -13.59
N ASP A 181 -10.46 1.11 -12.41
CA ASP A 181 -9.18 0.54 -12.01
C ASP A 181 -9.00 0.53 -10.48
N LYS A 182 -8.11 -0.34 -9.99
CA LYS A 182 -7.71 -0.46 -8.59
C LYS A 182 -6.18 -0.51 -8.50
N LEU A 183 -5.58 0.45 -7.83
CA LEU A 183 -4.15 0.67 -7.78
C LEU A 183 -3.65 0.54 -6.33
N TYR A 184 -2.91 -0.52 -6.04
CA TYR A 184 -2.33 -0.75 -4.73
C TYR A 184 -0.93 -0.14 -4.60
N GLY A 185 -0.61 0.31 -3.40
CA GLY A 185 0.67 0.88 -3.03
C GLY A 185 0.80 2.37 -3.39
N ALA A 186 1.67 3.05 -2.63
CA ALA A 186 1.89 4.48 -2.76
C ALA A 186 2.44 4.87 -4.14
N LYS A 187 1.98 6.01 -4.63
CA LYS A 187 2.41 6.61 -5.90
C LYS A 187 2.63 8.11 -5.75
N GLN A 188 3.46 8.63 -6.64
CA GLN A 188 3.60 10.07 -6.83
C GLN A 188 2.50 10.54 -7.79
N TRP A 189 1.33 10.90 -7.24
CA TRP A 189 0.11 11.13 -8.02
C TRP A 189 0.17 12.36 -8.94
N ASP A 190 0.99 13.35 -8.61
CA ASP A 190 1.27 14.53 -9.43
C ASP A 190 2.36 14.32 -10.49
N SER A 191 2.86 13.08 -10.66
CA SER A 191 3.82 12.75 -11.71
C SER A 191 3.14 12.62 -13.08
N ARG A 192 3.92 12.81 -14.16
CA ARG A 192 3.41 12.62 -15.53
C ARG A 192 2.93 11.20 -15.80
N GLU A 193 3.58 10.22 -15.21
CA GLU A 193 3.26 8.81 -15.31
C GLU A 193 1.90 8.51 -14.65
N ALA A 194 1.67 9.01 -13.44
CA ALA A 194 0.40 8.86 -12.74
C ALA A 194 -0.74 9.57 -13.47
N MET A 195 -0.49 10.78 -13.98
CA MET A 195 -1.46 11.52 -14.79
C MET A 195 -1.82 10.77 -16.08
N ALA A 196 -0.84 10.19 -16.77
CA ALA A 196 -1.09 9.39 -17.96
C ALA A 196 -1.95 8.16 -17.63
N LEU A 197 -1.66 7.48 -16.51
CA LEU A 197 -2.44 6.34 -16.02
C LEU A 197 -3.89 6.74 -15.75
N ILE A 198 -4.14 7.80 -14.98
CA ILE A 198 -5.48 8.31 -14.66
C ILE A 198 -6.23 8.68 -15.94
N THR A 199 -5.57 9.43 -16.83
CA THR A 199 -6.18 9.89 -18.09
C THR A 199 -6.56 8.71 -19.00
N ASN A 200 -5.69 7.71 -19.11
CA ASN A 200 -5.95 6.53 -19.92
C ASN A 200 -7.08 5.69 -19.33
N ALA A 201 -7.11 5.50 -18.01
CA ALA A 201 -8.18 4.77 -17.34
C ALA A 201 -9.55 5.39 -17.59
N PHE A 202 -9.66 6.72 -17.50
CA PHE A 202 -10.94 7.40 -17.74
C PHE A 202 -11.31 7.51 -19.22
N ARG A 203 -10.33 7.58 -20.16
CA ARG A 203 -10.60 7.62 -21.60
C ARG A 203 -11.06 6.28 -22.17
N SER A 204 -10.50 5.19 -21.68
CA SER A 204 -10.78 3.85 -22.21
C SER A 204 -12.25 3.43 -22.01
N ARG A 205 -13.01 4.16 -21.20
CA ARG A 205 -14.42 3.88 -20.88
C ARG A 205 -15.37 5.06 -21.11
N ALA A 206 -14.91 6.15 -21.68
CA ALA A 206 -15.84 7.17 -22.17
C ALA A 206 -16.78 6.53 -23.19
N PRO A 207 -18.13 6.67 -23.05
CA PRO A 207 -19.06 6.15 -24.04
C PRO A 207 -18.69 6.74 -25.41
N SER A 208 -18.52 5.88 -26.41
CA SER A 208 -18.32 6.32 -27.79
C SER A 208 -19.50 7.24 -28.12
N ARG A 209 -19.25 8.54 -28.31
CA ARG A 209 -20.27 9.46 -28.83
C ARG A 209 -20.73 8.89 -30.19
N LYS A 210 -21.96 8.38 -30.21
CA LYS A 210 -22.69 8.12 -31.46
C LYS A 210 -23.13 9.43 -32.09
#